data_e98ac887ec640ccd2be2b4209933ad7a
#
_entry.id   e98ac887ec640ccd2be2b4209933ad7a
#
_cell.length_a   1.000
_cell.length_b   1.000
_cell.length_c   1.000
_cell.angle_alpha   90.00
_cell.angle_beta   90.00
_cell.angle_gamma   90.00
#
_symmetry.space_group_name_H-M   'P 1'
#
loop_
_entity.id
_entity.type
_entity.pdbx_description
1 polymer ?
#
loop_
_entity_poly.entity_id
_entity_poly.type
_entity_poly.pdbx_seq_one_letter_code
_entity_poly.pdbx_strand_id
1 'polypeptide(L)'
;MTGTAEFDSFADSYDRDLAEALAASGEDRRYFAEGRVKWLGGILQRMGMKPRRVMDYGCGTGSTSTLLLEKLEAEAVVGVDLSLRSLDVARKNNSSDRIQFSPIEKYTASGSVDLAYCNGVFHHIPPAKRSEALRFIHRSLRAGGLFSFWENNPWNPGARHVMAHCAFDRDAVTLSPPEAKRLVRSEGFTVLRTDFLFIFPRFLRLARPAEKLISKLPLGAQYQILCEKTD
;
A
#
# COMPACT_ATOMS: atom_id res chain seq x y z
N MET A 1 -16.74 15.68 1.35
CA MET A 1 -17.29 14.59 2.20
C MET A 1 -17.90 13.43 1.37
N THR A 2 -17.42 13.15 0.17
CA THR A 2 -18.00 12.13 -0.73
C THR A 2 -17.23 10.79 -0.75
N GLY A 3 -16.01 10.71 -0.24
CA GLY A 3 -15.21 9.49 -0.30
C GLY A 3 -15.51 8.43 0.78
N THR A 4 -16.04 8.81 1.93
CA THR A 4 -16.33 7.90 3.05
C THR A 4 -17.52 6.98 2.76
N ALA A 5 -18.56 7.49 2.12
CA ALA A 5 -19.76 6.71 1.82
C ALA A 5 -19.55 5.65 0.73
N GLU A 6 -18.61 5.87 -0.18
CA GLU A 6 -18.36 4.97 -1.30
C GLU A 6 -17.66 3.68 -0.85
N PHE A 7 -16.58 3.77 -0.07
CA PHE A 7 -15.87 2.61 0.46
C PHE A 7 -16.67 1.82 1.50
N ASP A 8 -17.55 2.48 2.27
CA ASP A 8 -18.46 1.80 3.20
C ASP A 8 -19.42 0.84 2.47
N SER A 9 -19.83 1.17 1.23
CA SER A 9 -20.70 0.29 0.43
C SER A 9 -20.00 -0.99 -0.06
N PHE A 10 -18.69 -0.97 -0.20
CA PHE A 10 -17.89 -2.13 -0.69
C PHE A 10 -17.29 -2.97 0.43
N ALA A 11 -17.34 -2.56 1.70
CA ALA A 11 -16.64 -3.24 2.80
C ALA A 11 -16.97 -4.74 2.92
N ASP A 12 -18.21 -5.16 2.61
CA ASP A 12 -18.64 -6.56 2.70
C ASP A 12 -18.38 -7.36 1.41
N SER A 13 -18.31 -6.71 0.25
CA SER A 13 -18.08 -7.36 -1.05
C SER A 13 -16.65 -7.24 -1.56
N TYR A 14 -15.84 -6.39 -0.93
CA TYR A 14 -14.49 -6.02 -1.36
C TYR A 14 -13.61 -7.23 -1.70
N ASP A 15 -13.58 -8.22 -0.82
CA ASP A 15 -12.71 -9.40 -1.00
C ASP A 15 -13.18 -10.27 -2.17
N ARG A 16 -14.49 -10.38 -2.40
CA ARG A 16 -15.07 -11.12 -3.54
C ARG A 16 -14.82 -10.38 -4.85
N ASP A 17 -15.11 -9.10 -4.90
CA ASP A 17 -14.99 -8.29 -6.12
C ASP A 17 -13.52 -8.20 -6.58
N LEU A 18 -12.59 -8.09 -5.62
CA LEU A 18 -11.16 -8.15 -5.88
C LEU A 18 -10.71 -9.54 -6.34
N ALA A 19 -11.24 -10.62 -5.75
CA ALA A 19 -10.91 -11.98 -6.15
C ALA A 19 -11.34 -12.28 -7.60
N GLU A 20 -12.53 -11.82 -8.00
CA GLU A 20 -13.02 -11.93 -9.38
C GLU A 20 -12.11 -11.16 -10.35
N ALA A 21 -11.73 -9.92 -10.02
CA ALA A 21 -10.84 -9.12 -10.85
C ALA A 21 -9.43 -9.73 -10.98
N LEU A 22 -8.91 -10.36 -9.92
CA LEU A 22 -7.60 -11.00 -9.90
C LEU A 22 -7.58 -12.38 -10.58
N ALA A 23 -8.72 -12.99 -10.90
CA ALA A 23 -8.81 -14.33 -11.47
C ALA A 23 -7.93 -14.53 -12.72
N ALA A 24 -7.82 -13.51 -13.58
CA ALA A 24 -6.94 -13.53 -14.75
C ALA A 24 -5.45 -13.70 -14.43
N SER A 25 -5.00 -13.29 -13.25
CA SER A 25 -3.61 -13.48 -12.79
C SER A 25 -3.33 -14.91 -12.31
N GLY A 26 -4.39 -15.63 -11.94
CA GLY A 26 -4.36 -16.94 -11.28
C GLY A 26 -3.94 -16.89 -9.81
N GLU A 27 -3.79 -15.69 -9.22
CA GLU A 27 -3.36 -15.47 -7.85
C GLU A 27 -4.43 -14.72 -7.05
N ASP A 28 -4.38 -14.89 -5.74
CA ASP A 28 -5.28 -14.25 -4.80
C ASP A 28 -4.69 -12.96 -4.19
N ARG A 29 -5.52 -12.23 -3.46
CA ARG A 29 -5.13 -11.02 -2.74
C ARG A 29 -3.96 -11.25 -1.77
N ARG A 30 -3.96 -12.41 -1.11
CA ARG A 30 -2.94 -12.75 -0.11
C ARG A 30 -1.56 -12.89 -0.74
N TYR A 31 -1.47 -13.54 -1.91
CA TYR A 31 -0.23 -13.63 -2.68
C TYR A 31 0.40 -12.26 -2.93
N PHE A 32 -0.40 -11.29 -3.38
CA PHE A 32 0.09 -9.93 -3.64
C PHE A 32 0.50 -9.21 -2.35
N ALA A 33 -0.29 -9.33 -1.29
CA ALA A 33 0.02 -8.70 0.00
C ALA A 33 1.31 -9.27 0.60
N GLU A 34 1.45 -10.59 0.67
CA GLU A 34 2.67 -11.27 1.15
C GLU A 34 3.88 -10.92 0.29
N GLY A 35 3.72 -10.86 -1.04
CA GLY A 35 4.78 -10.49 -1.97
C GLY A 35 5.32 -9.08 -1.72
N ARG A 36 4.43 -8.10 -1.53
CA ARG A 36 4.81 -6.71 -1.22
C ARG A 36 5.55 -6.60 0.12
N VAL A 37 5.00 -7.20 1.17
CA VAL A 37 5.62 -7.13 2.51
C VAL A 37 6.94 -7.87 2.54
N LYS A 38 7.05 -9.04 1.88
CA LYS A 38 8.31 -9.78 1.74
C LYS A 38 9.38 -8.99 0.98
N TRP A 39 8.98 -8.31 -0.11
CA TRP A 39 9.89 -7.47 -0.88
C TRP A 39 10.43 -6.32 -0.04
N LEU A 40 9.53 -5.61 0.63
CA LEU A 40 9.87 -4.52 1.55
C LEU A 40 10.79 -4.99 2.67
N GLY A 41 10.45 -6.10 3.34
CA GLY A 41 11.27 -6.70 4.40
C GLY A 41 12.70 -7.02 3.95
N GLY A 42 12.85 -7.59 2.72
CA GLY A 42 14.16 -7.84 2.15
C GLY A 42 14.96 -6.56 1.85
N ILE A 43 14.30 -5.44 1.53
CA ILE A 43 14.97 -4.14 1.37
C ILE A 43 15.41 -3.62 2.73
N LEU A 44 14.51 -3.58 3.71
CA LEU A 44 14.79 -3.10 5.07
C LEU A 44 15.96 -3.87 5.71
N GLN A 45 15.98 -5.19 5.55
CA GLN A 45 17.09 -6.03 6.03
C GLN A 45 18.44 -5.63 5.42
N ARG A 46 18.49 -5.38 4.10
CA ARG A 46 19.71 -4.91 3.44
C ARG A 46 20.15 -3.51 3.86
N MET A 47 19.22 -2.68 4.31
CA MET A 47 19.47 -1.35 4.86
C MET A 47 19.86 -1.41 6.36
N GLY A 48 19.81 -2.58 6.99
CA GLY A 48 20.02 -2.72 8.44
C GLY A 48 18.90 -2.10 9.27
N MET A 49 17.70 -1.91 8.70
CA MET A 49 16.58 -1.24 9.35
C MET A 49 15.55 -2.25 9.86
N LYS A 50 15.13 -2.08 11.11
CA LYS A 50 14.04 -2.84 11.73
C LYS A 50 13.02 -1.82 12.27
N PRO A 51 11.89 -1.60 11.55
CA PRO A 51 10.88 -0.65 11.99
C PRO A 51 10.16 -1.19 13.23
N ARG A 52 10.11 -0.41 14.30
CA ARG A 52 9.39 -0.77 15.53
C ARG A 52 7.92 -0.38 15.45
N ARG A 53 7.64 0.82 14.95
CA ARG A 53 6.28 1.35 14.77
C ARG A 53 5.97 1.53 13.30
N VAL A 54 4.95 0.84 12.83
CA VAL A 54 4.53 0.85 11.43
C VAL A 54 3.12 1.43 11.30
N MET A 55 2.93 2.33 10.33
CA MET A 55 1.62 2.80 9.91
C MET A 55 1.19 2.08 8.65
N ASP A 56 -0.03 1.56 8.62
CA ASP A 56 -0.72 1.06 7.43
C ASP A 56 -1.76 2.11 7.01
N TYR A 57 -1.43 2.96 6.04
CA TYR A 57 -2.27 4.05 5.57
C TYR A 57 -3.24 3.57 4.49
N GLY A 58 -4.54 3.71 4.72
CA GLY A 58 -5.60 3.10 3.92
C GLY A 58 -5.66 1.59 4.18
N CYS A 59 -5.67 1.18 5.45
CA CYS A 59 -5.54 -0.22 5.87
C CYS A 59 -6.76 -1.10 5.48
N GLY A 60 -7.89 -0.50 5.10
CA GLY A 60 -9.13 -1.21 4.80
C GLY A 60 -9.52 -2.17 5.93
N THR A 61 -9.72 -3.44 5.59
CA THR A 61 -10.09 -4.52 6.52
C THR A 61 -8.93 -5.08 7.36
N GLY A 62 -7.75 -4.44 7.32
CA GLY A 62 -6.62 -4.71 8.21
C GLY A 62 -5.78 -5.95 7.88
N SER A 63 -6.03 -6.62 6.75
CA SER A 63 -5.31 -7.86 6.40
C SER A 63 -3.80 -7.66 6.17
N THR A 64 -3.39 -6.50 5.64
CA THR A 64 -1.98 -6.17 5.45
C THR A 64 -1.33 -5.77 6.78
N SER A 65 -2.07 -5.12 7.69
CA SER A 65 -1.56 -4.71 9.00
C SER A 65 -0.99 -5.90 9.80
N THR A 66 -1.66 -7.06 9.76
CA THR A 66 -1.15 -8.30 10.37
C THR A 66 0.16 -8.76 9.73
N LEU A 67 0.23 -8.76 8.39
CA LEU A 67 1.46 -9.12 7.68
C LEU A 67 2.63 -8.18 7.99
N LEU A 68 2.36 -6.87 8.12
CA LEU A 68 3.37 -5.88 8.51
C LEU A 68 3.90 -6.17 9.92
N LEU A 69 3.00 -6.47 10.87
CA LEU A 69 3.40 -6.82 12.23
C LEU A 69 4.31 -8.05 12.26
N GLU A 70 3.86 -9.13 11.60
CA GLU A 70 4.53 -10.43 11.68
C GLU A 70 5.80 -10.50 10.84
N LYS A 71 5.74 -10.07 9.56
CA LYS A 71 6.83 -10.27 8.60
C LYS A 71 7.93 -9.22 8.72
N LEU A 72 7.64 -8.03 9.25
CA LEU A 72 8.65 -7.02 9.54
C LEU A 72 9.09 -7.08 11.01
N GLU A 73 8.52 -7.97 11.81
CA GLU A 73 8.77 -8.10 13.26
C GLU A 73 8.59 -6.77 13.99
N ALA A 74 7.57 -6.00 13.58
CA ALA A 74 7.29 -4.72 14.21
C ALA A 74 6.78 -4.91 15.65
N GLU A 75 7.03 -3.92 16.51
CA GLU A 75 6.51 -3.92 17.88
C GLU A 75 5.03 -3.53 17.91
N ALA A 76 4.65 -2.56 17.05
CA ALA A 76 3.28 -2.09 16.93
C ALA A 76 2.95 -1.66 15.50
N VAL A 77 1.69 -1.85 15.12
CA VAL A 77 1.12 -1.36 13.87
C VAL A 77 -0.09 -0.49 14.16
N VAL A 78 -0.20 0.65 13.50
CA VAL A 78 -1.42 1.46 13.45
C VAL A 78 -1.97 1.44 12.04
N GLY A 79 -3.16 0.87 11.88
CA GLY A 79 -3.94 0.97 10.64
C GLY A 79 -4.83 2.20 10.69
N VAL A 80 -4.75 3.04 9.65
CA VAL A 80 -5.62 4.20 9.52
C VAL A 80 -6.40 4.14 8.22
N ASP A 81 -7.69 4.46 8.28
CA ASP A 81 -8.58 4.46 7.11
C ASP A 81 -9.68 5.52 7.25
N LEU A 82 -10.31 5.90 6.14
CA LEU A 82 -11.48 6.78 6.12
C LEU A 82 -12.77 6.01 6.38
N SER A 83 -12.86 4.75 5.96
CA SER A 83 -14.05 3.91 6.10
C SER A 83 -14.17 3.35 7.52
N LEU A 84 -15.15 3.84 8.27
CA LEU A 84 -15.45 3.32 9.60
C LEU A 84 -15.86 1.85 9.56
N ARG A 85 -16.60 1.45 8.53
CA ARG A 85 -17.06 0.07 8.35
C ARG A 85 -15.88 -0.87 8.11
N SER A 86 -14.92 -0.49 7.24
CA SER A 86 -13.70 -1.27 7.04
C SER A 86 -12.89 -1.40 8.33
N LEU A 87 -12.78 -0.34 9.12
CA LEU A 87 -12.10 -0.36 10.41
C LEU A 87 -12.81 -1.28 11.44
N ASP A 88 -14.13 -1.36 11.41
CA ASP A 88 -14.88 -2.28 12.28
C ASP A 88 -14.64 -3.73 11.90
N VAL A 89 -14.56 -4.03 10.59
CA VAL A 89 -14.16 -5.34 10.09
C VAL A 89 -12.71 -5.65 10.48
N ALA A 90 -11.81 -4.67 10.33
CA ALA A 90 -10.41 -4.80 10.71
C ALA A 90 -10.25 -5.17 12.20
N ARG A 91 -10.97 -4.49 13.10
CA ARG A 91 -10.95 -4.78 14.54
C ARG A 91 -11.48 -6.17 14.88
N LYS A 92 -12.53 -6.62 14.19
CA LYS A 92 -13.11 -7.97 14.39
C LYS A 92 -12.15 -9.08 13.94
N ASN A 93 -11.41 -8.85 12.86
CA ASN A 93 -10.55 -9.85 12.24
C ASN A 93 -9.14 -9.88 12.84
N ASN A 94 -8.77 -8.89 13.67
CA ASN A 94 -7.42 -8.80 14.26
C ASN A 94 -7.52 -8.75 15.80
N SER A 95 -7.07 -9.81 16.44
CA SER A 95 -7.10 -9.95 17.90
C SER A 95 -5.82 -9.50 18.61
N SER A 96 -4.80 -9.03 17.86
CA SER A 96 -3.53 -8.61 18.45
C SER A 96 -3.64 -7.24 19.11
N ASP A 97 -3.24 -7.14 20.37
CA ASP A 97 -3.12 -5.89 21.13
C ASP A 97 -2.05 -4.93 20.57
N ARG A 98 -1.15 -5.46 19.73
CA ARG A 98 -0.11 -4.70 19.05
C ARG A 98 -0.59 -4.05 17.75
N ILE A 99 -1.84 -4.27 17.32
CA ILE A 99 -2.43 -3.63 16.14
C ILE A 99 -3.59 -2.73 16.61
N GLN A 100 -3.50 -1.46 16.29
CA GLN A 100 -4.56 -0.50 16.56
C GLN A 100 -5.16 0.02 15.25
N PHE A 101 -6.49 0.21 15.20
CA PHE A 101 -7.18 0.75 14.05
C PHE A 101 -7.88 2.06 14.42
N SER A 102 -7.63 3.12 13.65
CA SER A 102 -8.15 4.46 13.91
C SER A 102 -8.66 5.12 12.62
N PRO A 103 -9.76 5.85 12.67
CA PRO A 103 -10.10 6.79 11.60
C PRO A 103 -8.96 7.79 11.40
N ILE A 104 -8.65 8.12 10.13
CA ILE A 104 -7.60 9.09 9.79
C ILE A 104 -7.80 10.42 10.53
N GLU A 105 -9.05 10.88 10.63
CA GLU A 105 -9.41 12.14 11.30
C GLU A 105 -9.14 12.14 12.81
N LYS A 106 -9.13 10.95 13.44
CA LYS A 106 -8.89 10.79 14.88
C LYS A 106 -7.44 10.47 15.23
N TYR A 107 -6.63 10.12 14.23
CA TYR A 107 -5.23 9.83 14.45
C TYR A 107 -4.39 11.11 14.52
N THR A 108 -3.69 11.30 15.62
CA THR A 108 -2.76 12.43 15.80
C THR A 108 -1.38 12.06 15.27
N ALA A 109 -0.96 12.71 14.20
CA ALA A 109 0.38 12.54 13.63
C ALA A 109 1.44 13.11 14.61
N SER A 110 2.24 12.24 15.21
CA SER A 110 3.18 12.59 16.32
C SER A 110 4.64 12.46 15.93
N GLY A 111 4.97 12.19 14.68
CA GLY A 111 6.37 12.01 14.26
C GLY A 111 7.05 10.79 14.91
N SER A 112 6.30 9.74 15.23
CA SER A 112 6.81 8.57 15.97
C SER A 112 6.83 7.27 15.16
N VAL A 113 6.39 7.30 13.90
CA VAL A 113 6.32 6.14 13.02
C VAL A 113 7.67 5.93 12.31
N ASP A 114 8.21 4.72 12.35
CA ASP A 114 9.45 4.37 11.63
C ASP A 114 9.24 4.12 10.16
N LEU A 115 8.10 3.48 9.82
CA LEU A 115 7.73 3.09 8.48
C LEU A 115 6.23 3.33 8.26
N ALA A 116 5.89 4.13 7.26
CA ALA A 116 4.55 4.18 6.72
C ALA A 116 4.46 3.25 5.48
N TYR A 117 3.40 2.47 5.42
CA TYR A 117 3.07 1.62 4.29
C TYR A 117 1.73 2.07 3.71
N CYS A 118 1.62 2.12 2.39
CA CYS A 118 0.39 2.44 1.69
C CYS A 118 0.33 1.63 0.40
N ASN A 119 -0.79 0.98 0.13
CA ASN A 119 -0.96 0.20 -1.09
C ASN A 119 -2.34 0.41 -1.72
N GLY A 120 -2.35 0.87 -2.97
CA GLY A 120 -3.58 0.95 -3.75
C GLY A 120 -4.58 1.96 -3.20
N VAL A 121 -4.12 3.08 -2.67
CA VAL A 121 -4.97 4.10 -2.03
C VAL A 121 -4.98 5.40 -2.83
N PHE A 122 -3.83 5.80 -3.36
CA PHE A 122 -3.70 7.13 -3.96
C PHE A 122 -4.47 7.31 -5.26
N HIS A 123 -4.74 6.22 -5.99
CA HIS A 123 -5.61 6.30 -7.17
C HIS A 123 -7.08 6.57 -6.82
N HIS A 124 -7.50 6.33 -5.58
CA HIS A 124 -8.83 6.69 -5.07
C HIS A 124 -8.88 8.12 -4.48
N ILE A 125 -7.72 8.70 -4.16
CA ILE A 125 -7.66 10.06 -3.64
C ILE A 125 -7.74 11.05 -4.82
N PRO A 126 -8.72 11.98 -4.82
CA PRO A 126 -8.77 13.04 -5.82
C PRO A 126 -7.42 13.76 -5.95
N PRO A 127 -6.92 14.04 -7.18
CA PRO A 127 -5.59 14.61 -7.37
C PRO A 127 -5.29 15.84 -6.50
N ALA A 128 -6.27 16.72 -6.30
CA ALA A 128 -6.13 17.92 -5.47
C ALA A 128 -5.94 17.63 -3.97
N LYS A 129 -6.26 16.40 -3.51
CA LYS A 129 -6.16 15.98 -2.10
C LYS A 129 -4.93 15.11 -1.80
N ARG A 130 -4.22 14.64 -2.81
CA ARG A 130 -3.07 13.74 -2.67
C ARG A 130 -1.94 14.35 -1.83
N SER A 131 -1.67 15.63 -2.02
CA SER A 131 -0.70 16.39 -1.22
C SER A 131 -1.05 16.42 0.27
N GLU A 132 -2.34 16.56 0.61
CA GLU A 132 -2.81 16.54 1.99
C GLU A 132 -2.55 15.18 2.64
N ALA A 133 -2.84 14.09 1.93
CA ALA A 133 -2.55 12.72 2.38
C ALA A 133 -1.04 12.49 2.61
N LEU A 134 -0.20 12.95 1.69
CA LEU A 134 1.26 12.84 1.85
C LEU A 134 1.78 13.65 3.04
N ARG A 135 1.29 14.88 3.25
CA ARG A 135 1.66 15.67 4.42
C ARG A 135 1.24 15.02 5.73
N PHE A 136 0.08 14.33 5.76
CA PHE A 136 -0.32 13.55 6.92
C PHE A 136 0.66 12.41 7.20
N ILE A 137 1.02 11.62 6.18
CA ILE A 137 2.00 10.55 6.29
C ILE A 137 3.37 11.10 6.73
N HIS A 138 3.81 12.20 6.11
CA HIS A 138 5.07 12.85 6.45
C HIS A 138 5.12 13.29 7.91
N ARG A 139 4.06 13.94 8.43
CA ARG A 139 3.99 14.34 9.84
C ARG A 139 3.95 13.15 10.81
N SER A 140 3.42 12.01 10.38
CA SER A 140 3.36 10.79 11.19
C SER A 140 4.73 10.12 11.33
N LEU A 141 5.59 10.23 10.32
CA LEU A 141 6.92 9.66 10.31
C LEU A 141 7.89 10.48 11.18
N ARG A 142 8.78 9.77 11.90
CA ARG A 142 9.94 10.41 12.53
C ARG A 142 10.93 10.91 11.47
N ALA A 143 11.89 11.74 11.87
CA ALA A 143 13.04 12.12 11.04
C ALA A 143 13.78 10.85 10.54
N GLY A 144 14.08 10.78 9.24
CA GLY A 144 14.65 9.60 8.61
C GLY A 144 13.71 8.37 8.57
N GLY A 145 12.44 8.55 8.88
CA GLY A 145 11.42 7.49 8.73
C GLY A 145 11.13 7.19 7.26
N LEU A 146 10.75 5.95 6.97
CA LEU A 146 10.54 5.47 5.61
C LEU A 146 9.07 5.48 5.22
N PHE A 147 8.81 5.75 3.95
CA PHE A 147 7.49 5.60 3.32
C PHE A 147 7.56 4.61 2.16
N SER A 148 6.83 3.51 2.26
CA SER A 148 6.67 2.50 1.23
C SER A 148 5.35 2.73 0.51
N PHE A 149 5.41 3.39 -0.62
CA PHE A 149 4.29 3.73 -1.49
C PHE A 149 4.12 2.67 -2.57
N TRP A 150 2.96 2.01 -2.63
CA TRP A 150 2.62 1.01 -3.63
C TRP A 150 1.39 1.41 -4.42
N GLU A 151 1.50 1.29 -5.76
CA GLU A 151 0.38 1.55 -6.66
C GLU A 151 0.36 0.59 -7.85
N ASN A 152 -0.82 0.49 -8.47
CA ASN A 152 -0.99 -0.22 -9.73
C ASN A 152 -0.22 0.50 -10.84
N ASN A 153 0.48 -0.28 -11.67
CA ASN A 153 1.26 0.27 -12.77
C ASN A 153 0.35 0.52 -14.00
N PRO A 154 0.04 1.78 -14.37
CA PRO A 154 -0.84 2.09 -15.47
C PRO A 154 -0.27 1.70 -16.85
N TRP A 155 1.00 1.37 -16.92
CA TRP A 155 1.66 0.90 -18.16
C TRP A 155 1.53 -0.62 -18.35
N ASN A 156 1.23 -1.37 -17.28
CA ASN A 156 1.06 -2.82 -17.35
C ASN A 156 -0.37 -3.16 -17.83
N PRO A 157 -0.52 -3.91 -18.95
CA PRO A 157 -1.85 -4.23 -19.48
C PRO A 157 -2.68 -5.13 -18.55
N GLY A 158 -2.03 -6.03 -17.79
CA GLY A 158 -2.71 -6.87 -16.81
C GLY A 158 -3.27 -6.06 -15.64
N ALA A 159 -2.50 -5.10 -15.11
CA ALA A 159 -2.99 -4.21 -14.06
C ALA A 159 -4.18 -3.37 -14.54
N ARG A 160 -4.10 -2.83 -15.76
CA ARG A 160 -5.22 -2.09 -16.37
C ARG A 160 -6.47 -2.96 -16.54
N HIS A 161 -6.29 -4.22 -16.97
CA HIS A 161 -7.40 -5.16 -17.10
C HIS A 161 -8.08 -5.41 -15.75
N VAL A 162 -7.30 -5.70 -14.70
CA VAL A 162 -7.82 -5.91 -13.34
C VAL A 162 -8.61 -4.69 -12.87
N MET A 163 -8.03 -3.49 -12.97
CA MET A 163 -8.68 -2.25 -12.54
C MET A 163 -9.99 -1.98 -13.32
N ALA A 164 -10.02 -2.25 -14.63
CA ALA A 164 -11.22 -2.05 -15.45
C ALA A 164 -12.38 -2.98 -15.05
N HIS A 165 -12.10 -4.14 -14.42
CA HIS A 165 -13.10 -5.11 -13.97
C HIS A 165 -13.37 -5.05 -12.47
N CYS A 166 -12.68 -4.18 -11.75
CA CYS A 166 -12.88 -3.97 -10.32
C CYS A 166 -13.90 -2.85 -10.08
N ALA A 167 -15.00 -3.16 -9.41
CA ALA A 167 -16.12 -2.24 -9.23
C ALA A 167 -15.72 -0.94 -8.50
N PHE A 168 -14.83 -1.05 -7.50
CA PHE A 168 -14.36 0.09 -6.71
C PHE A 168 -13.22 0.88 -7.39
N ASP A 169 -12.64 0.39 -8.50
CA ASP A 169 -11.61 1.11 -9.26
C ASP A 169 -12.19 1.90 -10.45
N ARG A 170 -13.52 1.89 -10.64
CA ARG A 170 -14.18 2.50 -11.80
C ARG A 170 -13.85 3.99 -11.98
N ASP A 171 -13.82 4.73 -10.87
CA ASP A 171 -13.55 6.17 -10.86
C ASP A 171 -12.11 6.48 -10.43
N ALA A 172 -11.25 5.45 -10.36
CA ALA A 172 -9.88 5.60 -9.93
C ALA A 172 -9.04 6.40 -10.93
N VAL A 173 -8.30 7.38 -10.43
CA VAL A 173 -7.34 8.16 -11.21
C VAL A 173 -5.93 7.65 -10.95
N THR A 174 -5.44 6.77 -11.81
CA THR A 174 -4.11 6.15 -11.66
C THR A 174 -2.99 7.19 -11.64
N LEU A 175 -1.88 6.82 -10.98
CA LEU A 175 -0.63 7.59 -11.00
C LEU A 175 0.44 6.80 -11.74
N SER A 176 1.09 7.42 -12.70
CA SER A 176 2.32 6.85 -13.26
C SER A 176 3.48 6.99 -12.28
N PRO A 177 4.49 6.10 -12.34
CA PRO A 177 5.66 6.19 -11.46
C PRO A 177 6.39 7.55 -11.49
N PRO A 178 6.54 8.25 -12.63
CA PRO A 178 7.09 9.61 -12.64
C PRO A 178 6.23 10.64 -11.92
N GLU A 179 4.89 10.57 -12.06
CA GLU A 179 3.95 11.46 -11.36
C GLU A 179 4.00 11.23 -9.86
N ALA A 180 3.95 9.95 -9.43
CA ALA A 180 4.06 9.60 -8.02
C ALA A 180 5.40 10.07 -7.42
N LYS A 181 6.53 9.91 -8.14
CA LYS A 181 7.84 10.42 -7.68
C LYS A 181 7.88 11.94 -7.56
N ARG A 182 7.28 12.67 -8.50
CA ARG A 182 7.19 14.13 -8.38
C ARG A 182 6.35 14.54 -7.18
N LEU A 183 5.23 13.87 -6.99
CA LEU A 183 4.29 14.14 -5.91
C LEU A 183 4.91 13.88 -4.52
N VAL A 184 5.59 12.74 -4.31
CA VAL A 184 6.23 12.48 -3.01
C VAL A 184 7.38 13.45 -2.74
N ARG A 185 8.15 13.82 -3.76
CA ARG A 185 9.23 14.80 -3.62
C ARG A 185 8.73 16.20 -3.26
N SER A 186 7.61 16.64 -3.83
CA SER A 186 7.03 17.96 -3.52
C SER A 186 6.54 18.07 -2.08
N GLU A 187 6.34 16.94 -1.39
CA GLU A 187 5.88 16.88 -0.01
C GLU A 187 6.99 16.46 1.00
N GLY A 188 8.27 16.70 0.65
CA GLY A 188 9.39 16.52 1.59
C GLY A 188 9.92 15.08 1.70
N PHE A 189 9.77 14.29 0.65
CA PHE A 189 10.34 12.94 0.63
C PHE A 189 11.50 12.82 -0.35
N THR A 190 12.57 12.16 0.07
CA THR A 190 13.64 11.70 -0.83
C THR A 190 13.32 10.31 -1.34
N VAL A 191 13.25 10.13 -2.66
CA VAL A 191 13.05 8.83 -3.29
C VAL A 191 14.34 8.02 -3.26
N LEU A 192 14.36 6.92 -2.51
CA LEU A 192 15.51 6.03 -2.39
C LEU A 192 15.56 5.02 -3.54
N ARG A 193 14.40 4.45 -3.91
CA ARG A 193 14.31 3.46 -4.98
C ARG A 193 12.91 3.35 -5.55
N THR A 194 12.85 2.81 -6.77
CA THR A 194 11.59 2.40 -7.42
C THR A 194 11.77 0.99 -7.95
N ASP A 195 10.80 0.12 -7.67
CA ASP A 195 10.78 -1.28 -8.10
C ASP A 195 9.43 -1.62 -8.72
N PHE A 196 9.44 -2.53 -9.68
CA PHE A 196 8.24 -3.04 -10.35
C PHE A 196 8.14 -4.54 -10.09
N LEU A 197 6.98 -4.98 -9.58
CA LEU A 197 6.77 -6.35 -9.15
C LEU A 197 5.54 -6.97 -9.79
N PHE A 198 5.42 -8.29 -9.62
CA PHE A 198 4.33 -9.09 -10.18
C PHE A 198 4.32 -9.04 -11.71
N ILE A 199 5.48 -9.34 -12.29
CA ILE A 199 5.69 -9.36 -13.74
C ILE A 199 5.07 -10.63 -14.33
N PHE A 200 5.26 -11.78 -13.64
CA PHE A 200 4.84 -13.08 -14.14
C PHE A 200 3.58 -13.61 -13.46
N PRO A 201 2.47 -13.79 -14.21
CA PRO A 201 1.26 -14.43 -13.69
C PRO A 201 1.54 -15.89 -13.31
N ARG A 202 0.56 -16.55 -12.67
CA ARG A 202 0.72 -17.91 -12.12
C ARG A 202 1.21 -18.93 -13.15
N PHE A 203 0.73 -18.87 -14.38
CA PHE A 203 1.15 -19.81 -15.43
C PHE A 203 2.64 -19.66 -15.83
N LEU A 204 3.27 -18.51 -15.53
CA LEU A 204 4.69 -18.25 -15.70
C LEU A 204 5.47 -18.28 -14.37
N ARG A 205 4.95 -18.96 -13.33
CA ARG A 205 5.54 -18.97 -11.99
C ARG A 205 7.00 -19.40 -11.92
N LEU A 206 7.43 -20.25 -12.86
CA LEU A 206 8.82 -20.71 -12.93
C LEU A 206 9.81 -19.58 -13.29
N ALA A 207 9.33 -18.52 -13.96
CA ALA A 207 10.14 -17.35 -14.28
C ALA A 207 10.24 -16.31 -13.15
N ARG A 208 9.42 -16.42 -12.09
CA ARG A 208 9.37 -15.45 -10.97
C ARG A 208 10.70 -15.21 -10.25
N PRO A 209 11.61 -16.19 -10.10
CA PRO A 209 12.93 -15.91 -9.53
C PRO A 209 13.70 -14.82 -10.28
N ALA A 210 13.50 -14.68 -11.60
CA ALA A 210 14.10 -13.66 -12.44
C ALA A 210 13.53 -12.24 -12.20
N GLU A 211 12.36 -12.10 -11.56
CA GLU A 211 11.77 -10.76 -11.28
C GLU A 211 12.73 -9.86 -10.51
N LYS A 212 13.52 -10.42 -9.58
CA LYS A 212 14.51 -9.67 -8.81
C LYS A 212 15.54 -8.96 -9.68
N LEU A 213 15.92 -9.56 -10.80
CA LEU A 213 16.93 -9.03 -11.71
C LEU A 213 16.38 -7.91 -12.60
N ILE A 214 15.08 -7.98 -12.91
CA ILE A 214 14.40 -7.08 -13.84
C ILE A 214 13.42 -6.12 -13.14
N SER A 215 13.40 -6.10 -11.80
CA SER A 215 12.50 -5.27 -11.01
C SER A 215 12.66 -3.76 -11.24
N LYS A 216 13.72 -3.32 -11.91
CA LYS A 216 13.91 -1.92 -12.31
C LYS A 216 13.23 -1.56 -13.62
N LEU A 217 12.81 -2.55 -14.40
CA LEU A 217 12.08 -2.33 -15.64
C LEU A 217 10.59 -2.14 -15.33
N PRO A 218 9.89 -1.23 -16.02
CA PRO A 218 8.50 -0.88 -15.71
C PRO A 218 7.49 -1.93 -16.22
N LEU A 219 7.79 -3.22 -16.02
CA LEU A 219 7.02 -4.36 -16.52
C LEU A 219 6.03 -4.92 -15.50
N GLY A 220 6.24 -4.68 -14.20
CA GLY A 220 5.40 -5.24 -13.13
C GLY A 220 3.99 -4.69 -13.12
N ALA A 221 3.03 -5.50 -12.64
CA ALA A 221 1.64 -5.08 -12.45
C ALA A 221 1.50 -3.98 -11.40
N GLN A 222 2.41 -3.96 -10.43
CA GLN A 222 2.49 -2.90 -9.41
C GLN A 222 3.91 -2.33 -9.35
N TYR A 223 4.00 -1.10 -8.82
CA TYR A 223 5.29 -0.51 -8.50
C TYR A 223 5.36 -0.06 -7.04
N GLN A 224 6.56 -0.11 -6.48
CA GLN A 224 6.92 0.47 -5.20
C GLN A 224 7.81 1.69 -5.41
N ILE A 225 7.51 2.76 -4.66
CA ILE A 225 8.45 3.84 -4.43
C ILE A 225 8.77 3.82 -2.94
N LEU A 226 10.02 3.50 -2.59
CA LEU A 226 10.50 3.63 -1.22
C LEU A 226 11.12 5.00 -1.07
N CYS A 227 10.62 5.75 -0.10
CA CYS A 227 11.02 7.11 0.21
C CYS A 227 11.52 7.21 1.64
N GLU A 228 12.32 8.22 1.90
CA GLU A 228 12.73 8.65 3.25
C GLU A 228 12.20 10.07 3.49
N LYS A 229 11.68 10.31 4.71
CA LYS A 229 11.32 11.63 5.15
C LYS A 229 12.60 12.46 5.30
N THR A 230 12.69 13.56 4.56
CA THR A 230 13.70 14.60 4.77
C THR A 230 13.23 15.61 5.81
N ASP A 231 14.13 16.14 6.58
CA ASP A 231 13.88 17.18 7.59
C ASP A 231 13.35 18.47 6.95
#